data_2494ff365fcc2c962fd5eed2f8f0fcdc
#
_entry.id   2494ff365fcc2c962fd5eed2f8f0fcdc
#
_cell.length_a   1.000
_cell.length_b   1.000
_cell.length_c   1.000
_cell.angle_alpha   90.00
_cell.angle_beta   90.00
_cell.angle_gamma   90.00
#
_symmetry.space_group_name_H-M   'P 1'
#
loop_
_entity.id
_entity.type
_entity.pdbx_description
1 polymer ?
#
loop_
_entity_poly.entity_id
_entity_poly.type
_entity_poly.pdbx_seq_one_letter_code
_entity_poly.pdbx_strand_id
1 'polypeptide(L)'
;ERWTKEINPMVLRMEKVDPNYLTWTSLFLALGSFFLVAGADLDNRGALAIVVTVLLILIAAVLDGLDGALARHQGTDSPYGDFLDHTIDRVVDVGLLIAIGANTVFVDNPSSGYLAALLTLFGSYMGTQAQSVGLGRIYGGFSRADRMVLTLVALIIAAWQAHSGFSGYKIEEIHEIMEWLILGNSELNGMTFALSISAWGGLYTFIVRFIKTRSGLLS
;
A
#
# COMPACT_ATOMS: atom_id res chain seq x y z
N GLU A 1 1.63 0.28 23.06
CA GLU A 1 0.82 0.32 24.30
C GLU A 1 -0.53 1.04 24.13
N ARG A 2 -0.63 2.16 23.42
CA ARG A 2 -1.92 2.85 23.18
C ARG A 2 -2.82 2.07 22.23
N TRP A 3 -2.29 1.59 21.12
CA TRP A 3 -2.98 0.77 20.13
C TRP A 3 -3.57 -0.51 20.75
N THR A 4 -2.83 -1.19 21.61
CA THR A 4 -3.27 -2.41 22.31
C THR A 4 -4.47 -2.17 23.24
N LYS A 5 -4.58 -1.00 23.87
CA LYS A 5 -5.70 -0.64 24.74
C LYS A 5 -7.01 -0.38 24.00
N GLU A 6 -6.92 0.17 22.76
CA GLU A 6 -8.11 0.49 21.96
C GLU A 6 -8.66 -0.74 21.23
N ILE A 7 -7.79 -1.67 20.84
CA ILE A 7 -8.17 -2.92 20.15
C ILE A 7 -8.71 -3.98 21.13
N ASN A 8 -8.25 -4.01 22.37
CA ASN A 8 -8.66 -5.02 23.35
C ASN A 8 -10.18 -5.24 23.47
N PRO A 9 -11.06 -4.21 23.47
CA PRO A 9 -12.50 -4.42 23.54
C PRO A 9 -13.07 -5.11 22.28
N MET A 10 -12.46 -4.91 21.12
CA MET A 10 -12.88 -5.55 19.86
C MET A 10 -12.41 -7.01 19.83
N VAL A 11 -11.17 -7.27 20.22
CA VAL A 11 -10.59 -8.62 20.32
C VAL A 11 -11.41 -9.49 21.29
N LEU A 12 -11.79 -8.96 22.47
CA LEU A 12 -12.62 -9.67 23.44
C LEU A 12 -14.01 -10.07 22.91
N ARG A 13 -14.59 -9.27 21.99
CA ARG A 13 -15.87 -9.61 21.35
C ARG A 13 -15.73 -10.67 20.26
N MET A 14 -14.52 -10.90 19.77
CA MET A 14 -14.22 -11.78 18.63
C MET A 14 -13.50 -13.07 19.04
N GLU A 15 -13.50 -13.44 20.34
CA GLU A 15 -12.79 -14.62 20.88
C GLU A 15 -13.08 -15.94 20.16
N LYS A 16 -14.23 -16.05 19.47
CA LYS A 16 -14.65 -17.26 18.76
C LYS A 16 -14.37 -17.22 17.26
N VAL A 17 -13.83 -16.09 16.76
CA VAL A 17 -13.53 -15.92 15.32
C VAL A 17 -12.12 -16.45 15.05
N ASP A 18 -11.96 -17.25 14.00
CA ASP A 18 -10.62 -17.64 13.53
C ASP A 18 -9.92 -16.41 12.93
N PRO A 19 -8.72 -16.03 13.42
CA PRO A 19 -7.96 -14.90 12.89
C PRO A 19 -7.77 -14.94 11.37
N ASN A 20 -7.58 -16.12 10.79
CA ASN A 20 -7.41 -16.27 9.34
C ASN A 20 -8.62 -15.77 8.53
N TYR A 21 -9.84 -15.79 9.10
CA TYR A 21 -11.01 -15.22 8.40
C TYR A 21 -10.90 -13.69 8.26
N LEU A 22 -10.28 -13.01 9.22
CA LEU A 22 -10.06 -11.57 9.13
C LEU A 22 -9.05 -11.26 8.03
N THR A 23 -7.96 -12.02 7.96
CA THR A 23 -6.93 -11.90 6.91
C THR A 23 -7.52 -12.13 5.52
N TRP A 24 -8.32 -13.19 5.32
CA TRP A 24 -8.99 -13.42 4.04
C TRP A 24 -10.03 -12.34 3.70
N THR A 25 -10.77 -11.84 4.71
CA THR A 25 -11.75 -10.77 4.50
C THR A 25 -11.06 -9.49 4.08
N SER A 26 -9.92 -9.14 4.68
CA SER A 26 -9.12 -7.97 4.29
C SER A 26 -8.68 -8.04 2.82
N LEU A 27 -8.27 -9.22 2.34
CA LEU A 27 -7.93 -9.45 0.93
C LEU A 27 -9.12 -9.21 0.01
N PHE A 28 -10.31 -9.79 0.31
CA PHE A 28 -11.49 -9.62 -0.55
C PHE A 28 -11.94 -8.16 -0.63
N LEU A 29 -11.88 -7.41 0.47
CA LEU A 29 -12.16 -5.97 0.49
C LEU A 29 -11.15 -5.20 -0.38
N ALA A 30 -9.87 -5.53 -0.27
CA ALA A 30 -8.83 -4.93 -1.09
C ALA A 30 -9.04 -5.23 -2.58
N LEU A 31 -9.33 -6.49 -2.95
CA LEU A 31 -9.61 -6.87 -4.35
C LEU A 31 -10.81 -6.08 -4.91
N GLY A 32 -11.90 -5.92 -4.14
CA GLY A 32 -13.03 -5.09 -4.54
C GLY A 32 -12.63 -3.63 -4.78
N SER A 33 -11.76 -3.09 -3.94
CA SER A 33 -11.27 -1.71 -4.06
C SER A 33 -10.42 -1.49 -5.33
N PHE A 34 -9.70 -2.51 -5.80
CA PHE A 34 -8.88 -2.42 -7.02
C PHE A 34 -9.73 -2.15 -8.27
N PHE A 35 -10.87 -2.83 -8.38
CA PHE A 35 -11.81 -2.59 -9.50
C PHE A 35 -12.41 -1.19 -9.44
N LEU A 36 -12.73 -0.69 -8.25
CA LEU A 36 -13.30 0.63 -8.08
C LEU A 36 -12.32 1.74 -8.47
N VAL A 37 -11.06 1.67 -8.01
CA VAL A 37 -10.07 2.70 -8.32
C VAL A 37 -9.62 2.64 -9.78
N ALA A 38 -9.50 1.45 -10.36
CA ALA A 38 -9.12 1.29 -11.77
C ALA A 38 -10.19 1.82 -12.74
N GLY A 39 -11.47 1.72 -12.38
CA GLY A 39 -12.59 2.18 -13.19
C GLY A 39 -13.15 3.55 -12.80
N ALA A 40 -12.46 4.32 -11.97
CA ALA A 40 -12.95 5.64 -11.53
C ALA A 40 -12.80 6.68 -12.63
N ASP A 41 -13.89 7.38 -12.95
CA ASP A 41 -13.92 8.46 -13.93
C ASP A 41 -13.73 9.85 -13.27
N LEU A 42 -13.58 10.89 -14.12
CA LEU A 42 -13.45 12.28 -13.68
C LEU A 42 -14.84 12.93 -13.50
N ASP A 43 -15.62 12.32 -12.60
CA ASP A 43 -17.00 12.74 -12.27
C ASP A 43 -17.37 12.39 -10.82
N ASN A 44 -18.61 12.70 -10.43
CA ASN A 44 -19.12 12.39 -9.10
C ASN A 44 -19.17 10.89 -8.78
N ARG A 45 -19.33 10.02 -9.79
CA ARG A 45 -19.36 8.56 -9.60
C ARG A 45 -17.95 8.04 -9.35
N GLY A 46 -16.98 8.54 -10.13
CA GLY A 46 -15.57 8.25 -9.92
C GLY A 46 -15.07 8.76 -8.58
N ALA A 47 -15.47 9.98 -8.17
CA ALA A 47 -15.17 10.49 -6.84
C ALA A 47 -15.69 9.56 -5.74
N LEU A 48 -16.95 9.09 -5.85
CA LEU A 48 -17.53 8.13 -4.91
C LEU A 48 -16.77 6.79 -4.93
N ALA A 49 -16.41 6.28 -6.11
CA ALA A 49 -15.66 5.04 -6.26
C ALA A 49 -14.30 5.12 -5.55
N ILE A 50 -13.59 6.25 -5.68
CA ILE A 50 -12.30 6.47 -5.01
C ILE A 50 -12.50 6.58 -3.49
N VAL A 51 -13.53 7.29 -3.01
CA VAL A 51 -13.84 7.38 -1.56
C VAL A 51 -14.15 5.99 -0.99
N VAL A 52 -14.96 5.18 -1.71
CA VAL A 52 -15.25 3.80 -1.29
C VAL A 52 -13.97 2.96 -1.29
N THR A 53 -13.09 3.12 -2.28
CA THR A 53 -11.76 2.49 -2.30
C THR A 53 -10.97 2.81 -1.01
N VAL A 54 -10.89 4.09 -0.63
CA VAL A 54 -10.19 4.52 0.59
C VAL A 54 -10.79 3.84 1.82
N LEU A 55 -12.12 3.81 1.93
CA LEU A 55 -12.81 3.16 3.05
C LEU A 55 -12.56 1.65 3.10
N LEU A 56 -12.61 0.96 1.96
CA LEU A 56 -12.36 -0.48 1.90
C LEU A 56 -10.92 -0.82 2.30
N ILE A 57 -9.94 -0.04 1.84
CA ILE A 57 -8.53 -0.24 2.21
C ILE A 57 -8.31 0.07 3.70
N LEU A 58 -8.95 1.10 4.27
CA LEU A 58 -8.88 1.39 5.71
C LEU A 58 -9.48 0.24 6.54
N ILE A 59 -10.64 -0.28 6.14
CA ILE A 59 -11.25 -1.42 6.82
C ILE A 59 -10.35 -2.65 6.70
N ALA A 60 -9.80 -2.93 5.51
CA ALA A 60 -8.87 -4.03 5.30
C ALA A 60 -7.64 -3.91 6.21
N ALA A 61 -7.04 -2.71 6.34
CA ALA A 61 -5.90 -2.46 7.21
C ALA A 61 -6.24 -2.63 8.71
N VAL A 62 -7.46 -2.29 9.13
CA VAL A 62 -7.92 -2.53 10.51
C VAL A 62 -8.09 -4.02 10.77
N LEU A 63 -8.70 -4.77 9.84
CA LEU A 63 -8.86 -6.23 9.96
C LEU A 63 -7.52 -6.96 10.03
N ASP A 64 -6.57 -6.56 9.20
CA ASP A 64 -5.18 -7.01 9.17
C ASP A 64 -4.48 -6.79 10.54
N GLY A 65 -4.65 -5.60 11.14
CA GLY A 65 -4.11 -5.35 12.48
C GLY A 65 -4.82 -6.11 13.61
N LEU A 66 -6.10 -6.47 13.40
CA LEU A 66 -6.90 -7.20 14.38
C LEU A 66 -6.60 -8.70 14.36
N ASP A 67 -6.31 -9.33 13.21
CA ASP A 67 -6.07 -10.77 13.11
C ASP A 67 -4.85 -11.21 13.94
N GLY A 68 -3.72 -10.50 13.81
CA GLY A 68 -2.54 -10.77 14.61
C GLY A 68 -2.73 -10.49 16.12
N ALA A 69 -3.54 -9.48 16.48
CA ALA A 69 -3.87 -9.21 17.88
C ALA A 69 -4.78 -10.32 18.45
N LEU A 70 -5.74 -10.77 17.66
CA LEU A 70 -6.68 -11.85 18.02
C LEU A 70 -5.95 -13.19 18.15
N ALA A 71 -5.05 -13.53 17.20
CA ALA A 71 -4.24 -14.75 17.25
C ALA A 71 -3.41 -14.82 18.54
N ARG A 72 -2.73 -13.73 18.89
CA ARG A 72 -1.95 -13.65 20.14
C ARG A 72 -2.84 -13.75 21.39
N HIS A 73 -4.03 -13.15 21.36
CA HIS A 73 -4.96 -13.23 22.50
C HIS A 73 -5.49 -14.65 22.72
N GLN A 74 -5.80 -15.36 21.63
CA GLN A 74 -6.28 -16.74 21.65
C GLN A 74 -5.14 -17.76 21.89
N GLY A 75 -3.85 -17.37 21.79
CA GLY A 75 -2.72 -18.30 21.80
C GLY A 75 -2.69 -19.24 20.58
N THR A 76 -3.23 -18.77 19.43
CA THR A 76 -3.31 -19.51 18.17
C THR A 76 -2.36 -18.98 17.11
N ASP A 77 -1.44 -18.10 17.50
CA ASP A 77 -0.38 -17.62 16.61
C ASP A 77 0.42 -18.81 16.04
N SER A 78 0.63 -18.80 14.74
CA SER A 78 1.22 -19.91 14.01
C SER A 78 2.10 -19.44 12.84
N PRO A 79 3.12 -20.26 12.45
CA PRO A 79 3.90 -19.96 11.24
C PRO A 79 3.05 -19.81 9.97
N TYR A 80 1.91 -20.50 9.89
CA TYR A 80 1.00 -20.39 8.78
C TYR A 80 0.29 -19.03 8.78
N GLY A 81 -0.17 -18.55 9.94
CA GLY A 81 -0.79 -17.20 10.07
C GLY A 81 0.18 -16.09 9.67
N ASP A 82 1.42 -16.15 10.15
CA ASP A 82 2.47 -15.18 9.79
C ASP A 82 2.80 -15.21 8.27
N PHE A 83 2.86 -16.41 7.68
CA PHE A 83 3.03 -16.56 6.24
C PHE A 83 1.86 -15.99 5.45
N LEU A 84 0.62 -16.27 5.88
CA LEU A 84 -0.60 -15.81 5.22
C LEU A 84 -0.70 -14.27 5.26
N ASP A 85 -0.53 -13.68 6.43
CA ASP A 85 -0.51 -12.23 6.66
C ASP A 85 0.51 -11.54 5.73
N HIS A 86 1.77 -11.96 5.79
CA HIS A 86 2.81 -11.38 4.94
C HIS A 86 2.57 -11.55 3.44
N THR A 87 1.93 -12.65 3.03
CA THR A 87 1.59 -12.90 1.63
C THR A 87 0.48 -11.97 1.16
N ILE A 88 -0.60 -11.87 1.95
CA ILE A 88 -1.74 -11.00 1.64
C ILE A 88 -1.33 -9.54 1.62
N ASP A 89 -0.50 -9.12 2.54
CA ASP A 89 0.13 -7.80 2.55
C ASP A 89 0.78 -7.44 1.21
N ARG A 90 1.55 -8.38 0.65
CA ARG A 90 2.22 -8.12 -0.65
C ARG A 90 1.22 -8.06 -1.79
N VAL A 91 0.21 -8.93 -1.78
CA VAL A 91 -0.85 -8.90 -2.80
C VAL A 91 -1.61 -7.58 -2.76
N VAL A 92 -1.96 -7.09 -1.58
CA VAL A 92 -2.66 -5.80 -1.40
C VAL A 92 -1.79 -4.63 -1.83
N ASP A 93 -0.54 -4.56 -1.35
CA ASP A 93 0.39 -3.47 -1.68
C ASP A 93 0.64 -3.37 -3.20
N VAL A 94 0.94 -4.49 -3.85
CA VAL A 94 1.24 -4.58 -5.29
C VAL A 94 -0.03 -4.35 -6.11
N GLY A 95 -1.13 -5.01 -5.72
CA GLY A 95 -2.40 -4.95 -6.44
C GLY A 95 -3.00 -3.55 -6.47
N LEU A 96 -2.95 -2.83 -5.35
CA LEU A 96 -3.43 -1.44 -5.29
C LEU A 96 -2.66 -0.51 -6.25
N LEU A 97 -1.33 -0.61 -6.28
CA LEU A 97 -0.51 0.22 -7.16
C LEU A 97 -0.74 -0.10 -8.64
N ILE A 98 -0.90 -1.39 -8.97
CA ILE A 98 -1.26 -1.81 -10.33
C ILE A 98 -2.65 -1.27 -10.70
N ALA A 99 -3.62 -1.37 -9.79
CA ALA A 99 -4.98 -0.88 -10.03
C ALA A 99 -5.04 0.63 -10.22
N ILE A 100 -4.27 1.40 -9.44
CA ILE A 100 -4.12 2.86 -9.64
C ILE A 100 -3.50 3.13 -11.02
N GLY A 101 -2.42 2.43 -11.38
CA GLY A 101 -1.77 2.59 -12.68
C GLY A 101 -2.64 2.16 -13.87
N ALA A 102 -3.61 1.28 -13.65
CA ALA A 102 -4.57 0.86 -14.68
C ALA A 102 -5.70 1.88 -14.93
N ASN A 103 -5.84 2.89 -14.10
CA ASN A 103 -6.81 3.96 -14.31
C ASN A 103 -6.34 4.92 -15.42
N THR A 104 -6.95 4.82 -16.60
CA THR A 104 -6.56 5.60 -17.79
C THR A 104 -7.08 7.05 -17.81
N VAL A 105 -7.88 7.44 -16.84
CA VAL A 105 -8.41 8.79 -16.69
C VAL A 105 -7.43 9.71 -15.95
N PHE A 106 -6.79 9.18 -14.90
CA PHE A 106 -5.85 9.90 -14.04
C PHE A 106 -4.39 9.58 -14.35
N VAL A 107 -4.11 8.45 -14.99
CA VAL A 107 -2.77 7.93 -15.25
C VAL A 107 -2.64 7.64 -16.74
N ASP A 108 -1.86 8.44 -17.43
CA ASP A 108 -1.62 8.30 -18.88
C ASP A 108 -0.46 7.35 -19.20
N ASN A 109 0.41 7.07 -18.23
CA ASN A 109 1.45 6.04 -18.31
C ASN A 109 1.19 4.86 -17.37
N PRO A 110 0.48 3.80 -17.79
CA PRO A 110 0.22 2.63 -16.93
C PRO A 110 1.48 1.92 -16.42
N SER A 111 2.64 2.08 -17.12
CA SER A 111 3.91 1.50 -16.69
C SER A 111 4.38 2.06 -15.35
N SER A 112 3.94 3.26 -14.96
CA SER A 112 4.21 3.86 -13.65
C SER A 112 3.65 3.01 -12.49
N GLY A 113 2.47 2.40 -12.67
CA GLY A 113 1.88 1.47 -11.71
C GLY A 113 2.69 0.20 -11.53
N TYR A 114 3.15 -0.40 -12.63
CA TYR A 114 4.01 -1.59 -12.57
C TYR A 114 5.37 -1.28 -11.93
N LEU A 115 5.97 -0.13 -12.25
CA LEU A 115 7.24 0.29 -11.67
C LEU A 115 7.10 0.55 -10.17
N ALA A 116 6.04 1.24 -9.74
CA ALA A 116 5.75 1.50 -8.32
C ALA A 116 5.55 0.18 -7.55
N ALA A 117 4.79 -0.76 -8.11
CA ALA A 117 4.56 -2.08 -7.53
C ALA A 117 5.86 -2.89 -7.41
N LEU A 118 6.68 -2.91 -8.46
CA LEU A 118 7.97 -3.63 -8.50
C LEU A 118 8.95 -3.09 -7.45
N LEU A 119 9.15 -1.77 -7.41
CA LEU A 119 10.08 -1.15 -6.46
C LEU A 119 9.61 -1.29 -5.01
N THR A 120 8.30 -1.22 -4.78
CA THR A 120 7.68 -1.53 -3.48
C THR A 120 7.94 -2.97 -3.05
N LEU A 121 7.77 -3.93 -3.96
CA LEU A 121 8.03 -5.34 -3.71
C LEU A 121 9.51 -5.59 -3.42
N PHE A 122 10.43 -5.01 -4.18
CA PHE A 122 11.87 -5.12 -3.95
C PHE A 122 12.29 -4.56 -2.58
N GLY A 123 11.73 -3.40 -2.18
CA GLY A 123 11.97 -2.88 -0.84
C GLY A 123 11.56 -3.84 0.27
N SER A 124 10.46 -4.56 0.08
CA SER A 124 9.97 -5.59 1.01
C SER A 124 10.80 -6.87 0.96
N TYR A 125 11.11 -7.34 -0.26
CA TYR A 125 11.94 -8.52 -0.51
C TYR A 125 13.31 -8.43 0.17
N MET A 126 13.96 -7.27 0.16
CA MET A 126 15.24 -7.07 0.85
C MET A 126 15.16 -7.34 2.36
N GLY A 127 14.01 -7.08 2.99
CA GLY A 127 13.81 -7.43 4.40
C GLY A 127 13.79 -8.94 4.62
N THR A 128 13.05 -9.68 3.80
CA THR A 128 12.97 -11.14 3.83
C THR A 128 14.31 -11.78 3.47
N GLN A 129 14.99 -11.23 2.46
CA GLN A 129 16.32 -11.73 2.03
C GLN A 129 17.37 -11.56 3.13
N ALA A 130 17.35 -10.47 3.89
CA ALA A 130 18.24 -10.30 5.04
C ALA A 130 18.00 -11.37 6.13
N GLN A 131 16.76 -11.72 6.38
CA GLN A 131 16.41 -12.80 7.33
C GLN A 131 16.86 -14.17 6.81
N SER A 132 16.74 -14.44 5.51
CA SER A 132 17.15 -15.73 4.92
C SER A 132 18.66 -16.00 5.00
N VAL A 133 19.48 -14.97 5.10
CA VAL A 133 20.93 -15.09 5.29
C VAL A 133 21.37 -14.99 6.76
N GLY A 134 20.42 -15.14 7.70
CA GLY A 134 20.70 -15.23 9.14
C GLY A 134 20.78 -13.89 9.88
N LEU A 135 20.52 -12.77 9.22
CA LEU A 135 20.38 -11.48 9.89
C LEU A 135 18.98 -11.33 10.48
N GLY A 136 18.88 -10.61 11.57
CA GLY A 136 17.58 -10.26 12.14
C GLY A 136 16.75 -9.32 11.23
N ARG A 137 15.55 -8.94 11.69
CA ARG A 137 14.70 -8.01 10.96
C ARG A 137 15.41 -6.65 10.77
N ILE A 138 15.68 -6.27 9.51
CA ILE A 138 16.30 -5.00 9.17
C ILE A 138 15.23 -3.93 9.01
N TYR A 139 15.22 -2.97 9.90
CA TYR A 139 14.33 -1.81 9.87
C TYR A 139 14.99 -0.63 9.15
N GLY A 140 14.16 0.19 8.53
CA GLY A 140 14.57 1.43 7.88
C GLY A 140 14.06 1.55 6.45
N GLY A 141 14.17 2.78 5.94
CA GLY A 141 13.58 3.19 4.68
C GLY A 141 12.15 3.71 4.88
N PHE A 142 11.42 3.77 3.78
CA PHE A 142 10.02 4.17 3.72
C PHE A 142 9.14 2.97 4.06
N SER A 143 8.48 3.00 5.22
CA SER A 143 7.74 1.84 5.73
C SER A 143 6.44 1.60 4.95
N ARG A 144 5.86 0.39 5.12
CA ARG A 144 4.53 0.07 4.58
C ARG A 144 3.47 1.03 5.11
N ALA A 145 3.51 1.37 6.39
CA ALA A 145 2.56 2.29 7.01
C ALA A 145 2.67 3.70 6.41
N ASP A 146 3.89 4.23 6.23
CA ASP A 146 4.11 5.55 5.63
C ASP A 146 3.55 5.59 4.21
N ARG A 147 3.85 4.57 3.40
CA ARG A 147 3.35 4.44 2.03
C ARG A 147 1.84 4.36 1.98
N MET A 148 1.23 3.52 2.83
CA MET A 148 -0.23 3.36 2.88
C MET A 148 -0.92 4.67 3.22
N VAL A 149 -0.47 5.36 4.26
CA VAL A 149 -1.04 6.66 4.68
C VAL A 149 -0.94 7.68 3.55
N LEU A 150 0.23 7.83 2.92
CA LEU A 150 0.41 8.78 1.83
C LEU A 150 -0.41 8.40 0.59
N THR A 151 -0.54 7.10 0.27
CA THR A 151 -1.40 6.64 -0.83
C THR A 151 -2.87 6.95 -0.56
N LEU A 152 -3.36 6.72 0.67
CA LEU A 152 -4.75 7.04 1.02
C LEU A 152 -5.01 8.55 0.97
N VAL A 153 -4.10 9.38 1.47
CA VAL A 153 -4.20 10.85 1.35
C VAL A 153 -4.22 11.27 -0.12
N ALA A 154 -3.37 10.70 -0.94
CA ALA A 154 -3.32 10.97 -2.37
C ALA A 154 -4.61 10.55 -3.09
N LEU A 155 -5.21 9.42 -2.71
CA LEU A 155 -6.52 9.00 -3.23
C LEU A 155 -7.65 9.94 -2.78
N ILE A 156 -7.60 10.50 -1.58
CA ILE A 156 -8.57 11.52 -1.15
C ILE A 156 -8.46 12.78 -2.02
N ILE A 157 -7.23 13.19 -2.37
CA ILE A 157 -6.99 14.29 -3.31
C ILE A 157 -7.56 13.93 -4.69
N ALA A 158 -7.32 12.71 -5.19
CA ALA A 158 -7.87 12.24 -6.46
C ALA A 158 -9.41 12.21 -6.46
N ALA A 159 -10.05 11.85 -5.34
CA ALA A 159 -11.50 11.90 -5.20
C ALA A 159 -12.04 13.34 -5.28
N TRP A 160 -11.37 14.29 -4.64
CA TRP A 160 -11.70 15.71 -4.78
C TRP A 160 -11.52 16.21 -6.23
N GLN A 161 -10.44 15.80 -6.90
CA GLN A 161 -10.17 16.11 -8.30
C GLN A 161 -11.28 15.53 -9.20
N ALA A 162 -11.68 14.26 -9.00
CA ALA A 162 -12.78 13.66 -9.72
C ALA A 162 -14.09 14.44 -9.54
N HIS A 163 -14.42 14.83 -8.31
CA HIS A 163 -15.61 15.62 -8.00
C HIS A 163 -15.61 17.00 -8.68
N SER A 164 -14.45 17.64 -8.73
CA SER A 164 -14.30 18.98 -9.33
C SER A 164 -14.14 18.98 -10.86
N GLY A 165 -13.98 17.82 -11.49
CA GLY A 165 -13.67 17.68 -12.91
C GLY A 165 -12.25 18.16 -13.26
N PHE A 166 -11.32 18.18 -12.29
CA PHE A 166 -9.94 18.62 -12.47
C PHE A 166 -8.99 17.42 -12.56
N SER A 167 -8.43 17.15 -13.75
CA SER A 167 -7.57 15.97 -13.98
C SER A 167 -6.20 16.05 -13.30
N GLY A 168 -5.67 17.24 -13.13
CA GLY A 168 -4.34 17.46 -12.56
C GLY A 168 -3.62 18.69 -13.12
N TYR A 169 -2.41 18.89 -12.66
CA TYR A 169 -1.51 19.95 -13.17
C TYR A 169 -0.64 19.39 -14.29
N LYS A 170 -0.70 20.00 -15.49
CA LYS A 170 0.13 19.61 -16.64
C LYS A 170 1.59 19.96 -16.39
N ILE A 171 2.47 19.03 -16.74
CA ILE A 171 3.92 19.16 -16.47
C ILE A 171 4.64 20.01 -17.51
N GLU A 172 4.12 20.14 -18.73
CA GLU A 172 4.68 21.03 -19.76
C GLU A 172 4.96 22.46 -19.26
N GLU A 173 4.24 22.86 -18.19
CA GLU A 173 4.40 24.17 -17.55
C GLU A 173 5.48 24.17 -16.43
N ILE A 174 6.01 23.01 -16.00
CA ILE A 174 6.75 22.95 -14.72
C ILE A 174 8.24 22.57 -14.89
N HIS A 175 8.65 21.64 -15.71
CA HIS A 175 10.04 21.28 -16.05
C HIS A 175 10.20 19.80 -16.44
N GLU A 176 11.19 19.45 -17.30
CA GLU A 176 11.56 18.07 -17.69
C GLU A 176 11.88 17.13 -16.49
N ILE A 177 12.44 17.68 -15.39
CA ILE A 177 12.73 16.93 -14.18
C ILE A 177 11.45 16.38 -13.51
N MET A 178 10.33 17.09 -13.63
CA MET A 178 9.06 16.67 -13.01
C MET A 178 8.46 15.47 -13.72
N GLU A 179 8.59 15.35 -15.03
CA GLU A 179 8.14 14.19 -15.81
C GLU A 179 8.83 12.90 -15.29
N TRP A 180 10.14 13.00 -15.02
CA TRP A 180 10.90 11.89 -14.43
C TRP A 180 10.42 11.54 -13.02
N LEU A 181 10.13 12.54 -12.18
CA LEU A 181 9.66 12.37 -10.81
C LEU A 181 8.30 11.67 -10.75
N ILE A 182 7.40 11.95 -11.71
CA ILE A 182 6.08 11.32 -11.79
C ILE A 182 6.04 10.13 -12.77
N LEU A 183 7.18 9.51 -13.00
CA LEU A 183 7.32 8.23 -13.70
C LEU A 183 6.79 8.30 -15.16
N GLY A 184 7.02 9.41 -15.84
CA GLY A 184 6.64 9.61 -17.24
C GLY A 184 5.15 9.84 -17.47
N ASN A 185 4.40 10.26 -16.45
CA ASN A 185 3.05 10.75 -16.62
C ASN A 185 3.07 12.24 -17.03
N SER A 186 2.07 12.70 -17.77
CA SER A 186 1.97 14.10 -18.24
C SER A 186 1.30 15.04 -17.23
N GLU A 187 0.57 14.50 -16.26
CA GLU A 187 -0.15 15.27 -15.26
C GLU A 187 0.21 14.83 -13.82
N LEU A 188 0.39 15.83 -12.95
CA LEU A 188 0.51 15.61 -11.50
C LEU A 188 -0.88 15.69 -10.87
N ASN A 189 -1.35 14.57 -10.40
CA ASN A 189 -2.62 14.41 -9.66
C ASN A 189 -2.45 13.46 -8.46
N GLY A 190 -3.53 13.22 -7.72
CA GLY A 190 -3.48 12.34 -6.57
C GLY A 190 -3.01 10.92 -6.90
N MET A 191 -3.44 10.34 -8.03
CA MET A 191 -3.04 8.98 -8.41
C MET A 191 -1.58 8.91 -8.88
N THR A 192 -1.13 9.81 -9.75
CA THR A 192 0.27 9.87 -10.21
C THR A 192 1.23 10.18 -9.05
N PHE A 193 0.80 11.02 -8.09
CA PHE A 193 1.56 11.25 -6.87
C PHE A 193 1.67 9.98 -6.00
N ALA A 194 0.58 9.21 -5.82
CA ALA A 194 0.60 7.95 -5.07
C ALA A 194 1.58 6.94 -5.67
N LEU A 195 1.60 6.82 -7.01
CA LEU A 195 2.55 5.95 -7.72
C LEU A 195 3.99 6.42 -7.54
N SER A 196 4.24 7.71 -7.69
CA SER A 196 5.58 8.31 -7.57
C SER A 196 6.17 8.12 -6.18
N ILE A 197 5.42 8.47 -5.13
CA ILE A 197 5.90 8.33 -3.75
C ILE A 197 6.14 6.87 -3.38
N SER A 198 5.32 5.95 -3.91
CA SER A 198 5.48 4.51 -3.68
C SER A 198 6.71 3.96 -4.40
N ALA A 199 6.97 4.39 -5.63
CA ALA A 199 8.14 3.96 -6.40
C ALA A 199 9.45 4.47 -5.78
N TRP A 200 9.56 5.77 -5.54
CA TRP A 200 10.77 6.37 -4.98
C TRP A 200 11.01 5.95 -3.55
N GLY A 201 9.96 5.82 -2.73
CA GLY A 201 10.03 5.28 -1.38
C GLY A 201 10.43 3.81 -1.35
N GLY A 202 9.93 3.01 -2.31
CA GLY A 202 10.32 1.62 -2.50
C GLY A 202 11.79 1.46 -2.87
N LEU A 203 12.26 2.24 -3.85
CA LEU A 203 13.68 2.29 -4.25
C LEU A 203 14.58 2.71 -3.09
N TYR A 204 14.23 3.77 -2.38
CA TYR A 204 14.96 4.22 -1.19
C TYR A 204 15.05 3.10 -0.14
N THR A 205 13.94 2.42 0.13
CA THR A 205 13.89 1.30 1.07
C THR A 205 14.77 0.14 0.64
N PHE A 206 14.74 -0.21 -0.65
CA PHE A 206 15.62 -1.23 -1.22
C PHE A 206 17.08 -0.90 -0.99
N ILE A 207 17.52 0.31 -1.35
CA ILE A 207 18.91 0.76 -1.21
C ILE A 207 19.35 0.75 0.26
N VAL A 208 18.56 1.33 1.16
CA VAL A 208 18.87 1.39 2.60
C VAL A 208 19.01 -0.02 3.19
N ARG A 209 18.07 -0.91 2.88
CA ARG A 209 18.11 -2.29 3.39
C ARG A 209 19.27 -3.09 2.80
N PHE A 210 19.56 -2.92 1.50
CA PHE A 210 20.72 -3.54 0.86
C PHE A 210 22.02 -3.13 1.54
N ILE A 211 22.24 -1.83 1.76
CA ILE A 211 23.46 -1.32 2.42
C ILE A 211 23.58 -1.88 3.84
N LYS A 212 22.49 -1.87 4.63
CA LYS A 212 22.48 -2.40 5.99
C LYS A 212 22.77 -3.91 6.02
N THR A 213 22.15 -4.68 5.12
CA THR A 213 22.37 -6.13 5.01
C THR A 213 23.83 -6.42 4.67
N ARG A 214 24.37 -5.74 3.66
CA ARG A 214 25.77 -5.87 3.28
C ARG A 214 26.72 -5.55 4.45
N SER A 215 26.47 -4.46 5.15
CA SER A 215 27.30 -4.06 6.31
C SER A 215 27.25 -5.10 7.43
N GLY A 216 26.06 -5.63 7.73
CA GLY A 216 25.89 -6.66 8.78
C GLY A 216 26.48 -8.02 8.43
N LEU A 217 26.68 -8.34 7.13
CA LEU A 217 27.33 -9.59 6.70
C LEU A 217 28.86 -9.49 6.62
N LEU A 218 29.41 -8.26 6.56
CA LEU A 218 30.85 -8.01 6.45
C LEU A 218 31.51 -7.61 7.78
N SER A 219 30.68 -7.37 8.83
CA SER A 219 31.15 -7.09 10.20
C SER A 219 31.35 -8.40 10.98
#